data_b5afdc40cefe898815acb84568900bc3
#
_entry.id   b5afdc40cefe898815acb84568900bc3
#
_cell.length_a   1.000
_cell.length_b   1.000
_cell.length_c   1.000
_cell.angle_alpha   90.00
_cell.angle_beta   90.00
_cell.angle_gamma   90.00
#
_symmetry.space_group_name_H-M   'P 1'
#
loop_
_entity.id
_entity.type
_entity.pdbx_description
1 polymer ?
#
loop_
_entity_poly.entity_id
_entity_poly.type
_entity_poly.pdbx_seq_one_letter_code
_entity_poly.pdbx_strand_id
1 'polypeptide(L)'
;PTAGHQGILVWLSHHYDYVAVWAANNPFKSHLTSLENRVEMLRLLIADIIIPRQNVNLEQELSHLRTVTTVENAKQRWGNDTEYFVVIGSDLLSQLQRWYRIEDLLQSASVLVVPRPGYAIDQDSLENIHKLGGSIDVANITGLDVSSTKYREHGDPQALTPSVAAYINQKHLYECQDSTKTKLYQP
;
A
#
# COMPACT_ATOMS: atom_id res chain seq x y z
N PRO A 1 0.04 7.88 1.78
CA PRO A 1 0.32 7.34 0.45
C PRO A 1 1.22 8.28 -0.35
N THR A 2 1.84 7.77 -1.45
CA THR A 2 2.80 8.51 -2.29
C THR A 2 2.39 8.42 -3.76
N ALA A 3 3.01 9.22 -4.62
CA ALA A 3 2.85 9.14 -6.08
C ALA A 3 3.18 7.73 -6.61
N GLY A 4 4.11 7.01 -5.97
CA GLY A 4 4.38 5.61 -6.31
C GLY A 4 3.17 4.69 -6.09
N HIS A 5 2.41 4.88 -5.01
CA HIS A 5 1.16 4.15 -4.80
C HIS A 5 0.12 4.50 -5.87
N GLN A 6 0.02 5.77 -6.27
CA GLN A 6 -0.87 6.18 -7.34
C GLN A 6 -0.53 5.49 -8.66
N GLY A 7 0.75 5.45 -9.05
CA GLY A 7 1.20 4.75 -10.25
C GLY A 7 0.82 3.27 -10.25
N ILE A 8 0.98 2.59 -9.11
CA ILE A 8 0.55 1.19 -8.95
C ILE A 8 -0.98 1.06 -9.13
N LEU A 9 -1.77 1.92 -8.51
CA LEU A 9 -3.23 1.88 -8.63
C LEU A 9 -3.70 2.15 -10.07
N VAL A 10 -3.06 3.07 -10.78
CA VAL A 10 -3.32 3.31 -12.21
C VAL A 10 -3.01 2.06 -13.03
N TRP A 11 -1.87 1.43 -12.81
CA TRP A 11 -1.51 0.19 -13.50
C TRP A 11 -2.52 -0.93 -13.22
N LEU A 12 -2.87 -1.14 -11.95
CA LEU A 12 -3.87 -2.14 -11.55
C LEU A 12 -5.24 -1.88 -12.20
N SER A 13 -5.67 -0.63 -12.29
CA SER A 13 -6.95 -0.27 -12.90
C SER A 13 -7.07 -0.66 -14.38
N HIS A 14 -5.95 -0.73 -15.09
CA HIS A 14 -5.92 -1.16 -16.48
C HIS A 14 -5.91 -2.69 -16.64
N HIS A 15 -5.51 -3.43 -15.62
CA HIS A 15 -5.31 -4.89 -15.69
C HIS A 15 -6.40 -5.70 -14.96
N TYR A 16 -7.14 -5.08 -14.04
CA TYR A 16 -8.14 -5.75 -13.21
C TYR A 16 -9.48 -5.03 -13.28
N ASP A 17 -10.57 -5.78 -13.14
CA ASP A 17 -11.92 -5.22 -13.21
C ASP A 17 -12.28 -4.39 -11.98
N TYR A 18 -11.74 -4.74 -10.82
CA TYR A 18 -11.96 -4.05 -9.55
C TYR A 18 -10.69 -4.01 -8.71
N VAL A 19 -10.36 -2.84 -8.18
CA VAL A 19 -9.20 -2.63 -7.29
C VAL A 19 -9.70 -2.12 -5.95
N ALA A 20 -9.64 -2.98 -4.94
CA ALA A 20 -9.97 -2.62 -3.56
C ALA A 20 -8.72 -2.11 -2.83
N VAL A 21 -8.82 -0.95 -2.20
CA VAL A 21 -7.70 -0.29 -1.51
C VAL A 21 -8.12 0.10 -0.09
N TRP A 22 -7.23 -0.04 0.88
CA TRP A 22 -7.48 0.40 2.26
C TRP A 22 -6.21 0.87 2.94
N ALA A 23 -6.36 1.69 3.97
CA ALA A 23 -5.28 2.05 4.87
C ALA A 23 -5.13 0.95 5.94
N ALA A 24 -3.97 0.28 5.98
CA ALA A 24 -3.75 -0.79 6.93
C ALA A 24 -3.78 -0.28 8.39
N ASN A 25 -4.59 -0.91 9.23
CA ASN A 25 -4.64 -0.66 10.67
C ASN A 25 -3.77 -1.68 11.40
N ASN A 26 -2.44 -1.53 11.29
CA ASN A 26 -1.50 -2.45 11.92
C ASN A 26 -1.00 -1.87 13.27
N PRO A 27 -1.41 -2.45 14.41
CA PRO A 27 -1.01 -1.97 15.73
C PRO A 27 0.48 -2.19 16.05
N PHE A 28 1.17 -3.06 15.29
CA PHE A 28 2.60 -3.33 15.46
C PHE A 28 3.50 -2.36 14.69
N LYS A 29 2.92 -1.49 13.86
CA LYS A 29 3.65 -0.41 13.20
C LYS A 29 3.39 0.90 13.93
N SER A 30 4.46 1.56 14.33
CA SER A 30 4.38 2.95 14.75
C SER A 30 3.95 3.81 13.55
N HIS A 31 2.75 4.38 13.63
CA HIS A 31 2.25 5.31 12.63
C HIS A 31 2.40 6.73 13.16
N LEU A 32 3.00 7.61 12.37
CA LEU A 32 3.19 9.03 12.73
C LEU A 32 1.91 9.86 12.58
N THR A 33 0.82 9.25 12.08
CA THR A 33 -0.48 9.91 11.97
C THR A 33 -1.61 8.91 12.16
N SER A 34 -2.80 9.41 12.53
CA SER A 34 -3.98 8.59 12.80
C SER A 34 -4.45 7.78 11.59
N LEU A 35 -5.24 6.73 11.83
CA LEU A 35 -5.86 5.96 10.74
C LEU A 35 -6.76 6.86 9.88
N GLU A 36 -7.53 7.76 10.48
CA GLU A 36 -8.42 8.70 9.79
C GLU A 36 -7.66 9.56 8.78
N ASN A 37 -6.54 10.16 9.19
CA ASN A 37 -5.71 10.93 8.26
C ASN A 37 -5.14 10.07 7.13
N ARG A 38 -4.77 8.82 7.42
CA ARG A 38 -4.25 7.90 6.39
C ARG A 38 -5.32 7.47 5.39
N VAL A 39 -6.54 7.24 5.88
CA VAL A 39 -7.71 6.95 5.04
C VAL A 39 -8.05 8.16 4.15
N GLU A 40 -8.07 9.35 4.72
CA GLU A 40 -8.37 10.57 3.97
C GLU A 40 -7.31 10.86 2.89
N MET A 41 -6.02 10.72 3.22
CA MET A 41 -4.95 10.86 2.21
C MET A 41 -5.09 9.82 1.10
N LEU A 42 -5.53 8.60 1.42
CA LEU A 42 -5.74 7.54 0.42
C LEU A 42 -6.95 7.88 -0.47
N ARG A 43 -8.04 8.39 0.12
CA ARG A 43 -9.21 8.86 -0.61
C ARG A 43 -8.86 9.99 -1.61
N LEU A 44 -8.07 10.95 -1.17
CA LEU A 44 -7.58 12.06 -2.01
C LEU A 44 -6.70 11.55 -3.15
N LEU A 45 -5.77 10.63 -2.85
CA LEU A 45 -4.91 10.03 -3.87
C LEU A 45 -5.72 9.27 -4.93
N ILE A 46 -6.76 8.54 -4.53
CA ILE A 46 -7.65 7.84 -5.47
C ILE A 46 -8.44 8.84 -6.30
N ALA A 47 -8.94 9.91 -5.70
CA ALA A 47 -9.68 10.96 -6.43
C ALA A 47 -8.83 11.70 -7.47
N ASP A 48 -7.51 11.77 -7.28
CA ASP A 48 -6.57 12.34 -8.24
C ASP A 48 -6.28 11.40 -9.44
N ILE A 49 -6.76 10.15 -9.40
CA ILE A 49 -6.55 9.19 -10.50
C ILE A 49 -7.55 9.46 -11.62
N ILE A 50 -7.02 9.83 -12.79
CA ILE A 50 -7.81 10.03 -14.00
C ILE A 50 -7.71 8.76 -14.84
N ILE A 51 -8.70 7.86 -14.70
CA ILE A 51 -8.81 6.61 -15.44
C ILE A 51 -10.22 6.44 -16.00
N PRO A 52 -10.37 5.81 -17.20
CA PRO A 52 -11.67 5.65 -17.82
C PRO A 52 -12.65 4.77 -17.02
N ARG A 53 -12.14 3.75 -16.32
CA ARG A 53 -12.99 2.72 -15.69
C ARG A 53 -13.51 3.10 -14.30
N GLN A 54 -12.88 4.02 -13.58
CA GLN A 54 -13.21 4.37 -12.19
C GLN A 54 -13.38 3.14 -11.27
N ASN A 55 -12.54 2.14 -11.46
CA ASN A 55 -12.63 0.84 -10.80
C ASN A 55 -11.67 0.71 -9.59
N VAL A 56 -11.07 1.80 -9.12
CA VAL A 56 -10.24 1.85 -7.90
C VAL A 56 -11.09 2.42 -6.76
N ASN A 57 -11.35 1.61 -5.75
CA ASN A 57 -12.28 1.94 -4.67
C ASN A 57 -11.64 1.82 -3.29
N LEU A 58 -11.97 2.78 -2.42
CA LEU A 58 -11.57 2.74 -1.02
C LEU A 58 -12.51 1.81 -0.24
N GLU A 59 -11.99 0.67 0.21
CA GLU A 59 -12.73 -0.39 0.91
C GLU A 59 -12.17 -0.59 2.32
N GLN A 60 -12.29 0.44 3.16
CA GLN A 60 -11.65 0.48 4.48
C GLN A 60 -12.14 -0.63 5.42
N GLU A 61 -13.35 -1.11 5.27
CA GLU A 61 -13.92 -2.21 6.04
C GLU A 61 -13.23 -3.57 5.81
N LEU A 62 -12.52 -3.73 4.70
CA LEU A 62 -11.70 -4.92 4.46
C LEU A 62 -10.42 -4.94 5.28
N SER A 63 -10.03 -3.79 5.88
CA SER A 63 -8.78 -3.70 6.64
C SER A 63 -8.79 -4.65 7.83
N HIS A 64 -7.95 -5.66 7.79
CA HIS A 64 -7.76 -6.61 8.89
C HIS A 64 -6.26 -6.82 9.15
N LEU A 65 -5.91 -7.23 10.38
CA LEU A 65 -4.52 -7.51 10.77
C LEU A 65 -3.93 -8.69 9.99
N ARG A 66 -4.76 -9.64 9.59
CA ARG A 66 -4.38 -10.85 8.87
C ARG A 66 -4.92 -10.80 7.45
N THR A 67 -4.04 -10.91 6.47
CA THR A 67 -4.40 -10.82 5.04
C THR A 67 -5.36 -11.94 4.62
N VAL A 68 -5.21 -13.14 5.17
CA VAL A 68 -6.15 -14.25 4.88
C VAL A 68 -7.58 -13.86 5.26
N THR A 69 -7.78 -13.23 6.42
CA THR A 69 -9.11 -12.77 6.86
C THR A 69 -9.63 -11.64 5.97
N THR A 70 -8.76 -10.75 5.48
CA THR A 70 -9.14 -9.75 4.49
C THR A 70 -9.70 -10.41 3.21
N VAL A 71 -9.04 -11.46 2.71
CA VAL A 71 -9.51 -12.21 1.53
C VAL A 71 -10.80 -12.97 1.83
N GLU A 72 -10.93 -13.58 3.00
CA GLU A 72 -12.17 -14.23 3.45
C GLU A 72 -13.35 -13.25 3.45
N ASN A 73 -13.18 -12.04 3.99
CA ASN A 73 -14.18 -10.97 3.99
C ASN A 73 -14.53 -10.50 2.56
N ALA A 74 -13.53 -10.37 1.69
CA ALA A 74 -13.75 -10.02 0.29
C ALA A 74 -14.58 -11.09 -0.43
N LYS A 75 -14.30 -12.38 -0.20
CA LYS A 75 -15.09 -13.49 -0.75
C LYS A 75 -16.53 -13.52 -0.23
N GLN A 76 -16.75 -13.19 1.03
CA GLN A 76 -18.11 -13.06 1.56
C GLN A 76 -18.90 -11.95 0.87
N ARG A 77 -18.22 -10.85 0.46
CA ARG A 77 -18.84 -9.69 -0.16
C ARG A 77 -19.07 -9.86 -1.67
N TRP A 78 -18.11 -10.42 -2.39
CA TRP A 78 -18.10 -10.46 -3.85
C TRP A 78 -18.23 -11.89 -4.43
N GLY A 79 -18.31 -12.91 -3.59
CA GLY A 79 -18.54 -14.31 -3.98
C GLY A 79 -17.26 -15.08 -4.28
N ASN A 80 -17.42 -16.40 -4.50
CA ASN A 80 -16.30 -17.30 -4.75
C ASN A 80 -15.98 -17.46 -6.26
N ASP A 81 -16.84 -16.97 -7.14
CA ASP A 81 -16.64 -17.02 -8.59
C ASP A 81 -15.74 -15.89 -9.10
N THR A 82 -15.26 -15.04 -8.19
CA THR A 82 -14.32 -13.95 -8.46
C THR A 82 -12.89 -14.43 -8.23
N GLU A 83 -11.99 -14.10 -9.13
CA GLU A 83 -10.56 -14.28 -8.92
C GLU A 83 -10.00 -13.16 -8.03
N TYR A 84 -9.26 -13.55 -7.01
CA TYR A 84 -8.69 -12.62 -6.05
C TYR A 84 -7.17 -12.56 -6.19
N PHE A 85 -6.63 -11.34 -6.17
CA PHE A 85 -5.21 -11.08 -6.19
C PHE A 85 -4.82 -10.25 -4.97
N VAL A 86 -3.84 -10.73 -4.21
CA VAL A 86 -3.21 -9.97 -3.13
C VAL A 86 -1.96 -9.29 -3.68
N VAL A 87 -1.98 -7.96 -3.70
CA VAL A 87 -0.87 -7.16 -4.23
C VAL A 87 0.12 -6.85 -3.11
N ILE A 88 1.40 -7.20 -3.33
CA ILE A 88 2.49 -6.92 -2.38
C ILE A 88 3.66 -6.26 -3.10
N GLY A 89 4.45 -5.47 -2.38
CA GLY A 89 5.75 -5.02 -2.87
C GLY A 89 6.81 -6.14 -2.80
N SER A 90 7.81 -6.09 -3.67
CA SER A 90 8.91 -7.06 -3.66
C SER A 90 9.71 -7.09 -2.34
N ASP A 91 9.65 -6.01 -1.55
CA ASP A 91 10.22 -5.95 -0.20
C ASP A 91 9.55 -6.89 0.82
N LEU A 92 8.36 -7.41 0.52
CA LEU A 92 7.63 -8.35 1.37
C LEU A 92 7.76 -9.80 0.90
N LEU A 93 8.28 -10.05 -0.30
CA LEU A 93 8.31 -11.38 -0.92
C LEU A 93 9.01 -12.43 -0.03
N SER A 94 10.19 -12.12 0.50
CA SER A 94 10.94 -13.03 1.37
C SER A 94 10.27 -13.33 2.73
N GLN A 95 9.28 -12.51 3.12
CA GLN A 95 8.55 -12.68 4.37
C GLN A 95 7.22 -13.40 4.16
N LEU A 96 6.73 -13.51 2.92
CA LEU A 96 5.39 -13.97 2.58
C LEU A 96 5.12 -15.38 3.15
N GLN A 97 6.09 -16.30 3.04
CA GLN A 97 5.97 -17.67 3.56
C GLN A 97 5.73 -17.75 5.09
N ARG A 98 6.01 -16.69 5.84
CA ARG A 98 5.79 -16.60 7.30
C ARG A 98 4.47 -15.96 7.67
N TRP A 99 3.65 -15.59 6.70
CA TRP A 99 2.36 -14.97 7.00
C TRP A 99 1.41 -15.98 7.63
N TYR A 100 0.55 -15.46 8.47
CA TYR A 100 -0.44 -16.28 9.18
C TYR A 100 -1.34 -17.02 8.21
N ARG A 101 -1.43 -18.35 8.32
CA ARG A 101 -2.22 -19.25 7.46
C ARG A 101 -1.91 -19.02 5.98
N ILE A 102 -0.64 -18.98 5.64
CA ILE A 102 -0.20 -18.68 4.27
C ILE A 102 -0.78 -19.67 3.24
N GLU A 103 -0.87 -20.94 3.58
CA GLU A 103 -1.40 -21.97 2.67
C GLU A 103 -2.89 -21.70 2.36
N ASP A 104 -3.69 -21.33 3.36
CA ASP A 104 -5.10 -20.96 3.17
C ASP A 104 -5.24 -19.67 2.33
N LEU A 105 -4.34 -18.71 2.53
CA LEU A 105 -4.29 -17.51 1.71
C LEU A 105 -4.01 -17.85 0.24
N LEU A 106 -3.00 -18.70 -0.01
CA LEU A 106 -2.59 -19.09 -1.38
C LEU A 106 -3.64 -19.97 -2.09
N GLN A 107 -4.45 -20.73 -1.34
CA GLN A 107 -5.62 -21.44 -1.89
C GLN A 107 -6.78 -20.48 -2.22
N SER A 108 -6.79 -19.31 -1.61
CA SER A 108 -7.90 -18.36 -1.69
C SER A 108 -7.66 -17.21 -2.66
N ALA A 109 -6.41 -16.89 -2.96
CA ALA A 109 -6.03 -15.79 -3.82
C ALA A 109 -4.65 -16.02 -4.45
N SER A 110 -4.45 -15.50 -5.64
CA SER A 110 -3.13 -15.38 -6.26
C SER A 110 -2.37 -14.18 -5.67
N VAL A 111 -1.05 -14.21 -5.75
CA VAL A 111 -0.21 -13.10 -5.29
C VAL A 111 0.35 -12.35 -6.51
N LEU A 112 0.22 -11.03 -6.51
CA LEU A 112 0.85 -10.15 -7.48
C LEU A 112 1.97 -9.35 -6.80
N VAL A 113 3.20 -9.58 -7.24
CA VAL A 113 4.37 -8.86 -6.74
C VAL A 113 4.64 -7.63 -7.59
N VAL A 114 4.60 -6.46 -6.96
CA VAL A 114 4.99 -5.20 -7.60
C VAL A 114 6.48 -4.95 -7.33
N PRO A 115 7.31 -4.84 -8.38
CA PRO A 115 8.73 -4.53 -8.21
C PRO A 115 8.93 -3.20 -7.50
N ARG A 116 9.85 -3.17 -6.54
CA ARG A 116 10.17 -1.98 -5.77
C ARG A 116 11.67 -1.67 -5.92
N PRO A 117 12.05 -0.44 -6.26
CA PRO A 117 13.45 -0.05 -6.35
C PRO A 117 14.24 -0.42 -5.09
N GLY A 118 15.41 -1.03 -5.26
CA GLY A 118 16.25 -1.51 -4.17
C GLY A 118 15.89 -2.88 -3.58
N TYR A 119 14.81 -3.53 -4.06
CA TYR A 119 14.39 -4.87 -3.61
C TYR A 119 14.24 -5.79 -4.82
N ALA A 120 15.31 -6.55 -5.09
CA ALA A 120 15.31 -7.53 -6.19
C ALA A 120 14.24 -8.60 -5.97
N ILE A 121 13.72 -9.14 -7.07
CA ILE A 121 12.83 -10.30 -7.02
C ILE A 121 13.69 -11.53 -6.72
N ASP A 122 13.45 -12.12 -5.56
CA ASP A 122 14.14 -13.35 -5.12
C ASP A 122 13.46 -14.58 -5.71
N GLN A 123 14.16 -15.27 -6.59
CA GLN A 123 13.66 -16.46 -7.29
C GLN A 123 13.35 -17.61 -6.33
N ASP A 124 14.18 -17.81 -5.30
CA ASP A 124 13.95 -18.84 -4.30
C ASP A 124 12.64 -18.61 -3.54
N SER A 125 12.32 -17.34 -3.25
CA SER A 125 11.04 -16.96 -2.62
C SER A 125 9.86 -17.25 -3.54
N LEU A 126 9.95 -16.98 -4.85
CA LEU A 126 8.90 -17.33 -5.81
C LEU A 126 8.68 -18.85 -5.87
N GLU A 127 9.76 -19.62 -5.98
CA GLU A 127 9.70 -21.09 -6.00
C GLU A 127 9.08 -21.65 -4.71
N ASN A 128 9.40 -21.08 -3.56
CA ASN A 128 8.83 -21.52 -2.30
C ASN A 128 7.30 -21.31 -2.23
N ILE A 129 6.80 -20.21 -2.79
CA ILE A 129 5.35 -19.98 -2.89
C ILE A 129 4.70 -20.98 -3.84
N HIS A 130 5.33 -21.29 -4.99
CA HIS A 130 4.84 -22.35 -5.87
C HIS A 130 4.83 -23.73 -5.21
N LYS A 131 5.87 -24.07 -4.42
CA LYS A 131 5.91 -25.32 -3.63
C LYS A 131 4.79 -25.42 -2.59
N LEU A 132 4.31 -24.30 -2.08
CA LEU A 132 3.15 -24.22 -1.19
C LEU A 132 1.80 -24.26 -1.95
N GLY A 133 1.82 -24.47 -3.27
CA GLY A 133 0.63 -24.53 -4.12
C GLY A 133 0.06 -23.16 -4.51
N GLY A 134 0.78 -22.07 -4.26
CA GLY A 134 0.33 -20.73 -4.59
C GLY A 134 0.60 -20.33 -6.04
N SER A 135 -0.28 -19.51 -6.61
CA SER A 135 -0.03 -18.77 -7.85
C SER A 135 0.58 -17.41 -7.50
N ILE A 136 1.69 -17.08 -8.15
CA ILE A 136 2.40 -15.81 -7.92
C ILE A 136 2.92 -15.27 -9.25
N ASP A 137 2.61 -14.00 -9.52
CA ASP A 137 3.02 -13.26 -10.70
C ASP A 137 3.79 -12.00 -10.32
N VAL A 138 4.62 -11.52 -11.24
CA VAL A 138 5.34 -10.27 -11.10
C VAL A 138 4.76 -9.25 -12.07
N ALA A 139 4.31 -8.12 -11.53
CA ALA A 139 3.74 -7.04 -12.32
C ALA A 139 4.80 -6.43 -13.25
N ASN A 140 4.47 -6.27 -14.53
CA ASN A 140 5.32 -5.56 -15.48
C ASN A 140 5.10 -4.05 -15.36
N ILE A 141 5.61 -3.48 -14.25
CA ILE A 141 5.54 -2.06 -13.97
C ILE A 141 6.90 -1.56 -13.47
N THR A 142 7.31 -0.40 -13.95
CA THR A 142 8.46 0.31 -13.38
C THR A 142 7.97 1.26 -12.31
N GLY A 143 8.20 0.92 -11.04
CA GLY A 143 7.82 1.75 -9.90
C GLY A 143 8.62 3.05 -9.83
N LEU A 144 7.98 4.13 -9.37
CA LEU A 144 8.70 5.35 -9.00
C LEU A 144 9.57 5.08 -7.77
N ASP A 145 10.81 5.56 -7.77
CA ASP A 145 11.71 5.48 -6.60
C ASP A 145 11.31 6.52 -5.53
N VAL A 146 10.08 6.41 -5.05
CA VAL A 146 9.54 7.24 -3.98
C VAL A 146 9.04 6.38 -2.84
N SER A 147 9.35 6.78 -1.62
CA SER A 147 8.86 6.09 -0.43
C SER A 147 8.32 7.07 0.61
N SER A 148 7.33 6.63 1.36
CA SER A 148 6.79 7.43 2.47
C SER A 148 7.84 7.73 3.55
N THR A 149 8.83 6.86 3.70
CA THR A 149 9.95 7.09 4.64
C THR A 149 10.86 8.19 4.14
N LYS A 150 11.33 8.11 2.89
CA LYS A 150 12.15 9.17 2.27
C LYS A 150 11.45 10.53 2.31
N TYR A 151 10.12 10.56 2.02
CA TYR A 151 9.35 11.80 2.13
C TYR A 151 9.37 12.39 3.55
N ARG A 152 9.12 11.58 4.58
CA ARG A 152 9.09 12.07 5.97
C ARG A 152 10.46 12.52 6.49
N GLU A 153 11.54 11.96 5.95
CA GLU A 153 12.91 12.28 6.33
C GLU A 153 13.48 13.49 5.57
N HIS A 154 13.11 13.66 4.31
CA HIS A 154 13.76 14.61 3.39
C HIS A 154 12.81 15.64 2.77
N GLY A 155 11.48 15.46 2.92
CA GLY A 155 10.48 16.41 2.42
C GLY A 155 10.35 16.48 0.89
N ASP A 156 10.70 15.41 0.14
CA ASP A 156 10.65 15.44 -1.31
C ASP A 156 9.22 15.70 -1.84
N PRO A 157 8.94 16.89 -2.44
CA PRO A 157 7.61 17.24 -2.92
C PRO A 157 7.11 16.33 -4.06
N GLN A 158 8.02 15.72 -4.82
CA GLN A 158 7.65 14.83 -5.93
C GLN A 158 7.15 13.46 -5.45
N ALA A 159 7.38 13.14 -4.18
CA ALA A 159 6.89 11.90 -3.59
C ALA A 159 5.38 11.88 -3.34
N LEU A 160 4.70 13.03 -3.39
CA LEU A 160 3.27 13.15 -3.11
C LEU A 160 2.48 13.62 -4.32
N THR A 161 1.19 13.26 -4.35
CA THR A 161 0.24 13.91 -5.27
C THR A 161 -0.16 15.29 -4.71
N PRO A 162 -0.58 16.24 -5.58
CA PRO A 162 -0.93 17.60 -5.14
C PRO A 162 -1.98 17.64 -4.02
N SER A 163 -3.05 16.85 -4.13
CA SER A 163 -4.12 16.81 -3.12
C SER A 163 -3.64 16.25 -1.78
N VAL A 164 -2.78 15.23 -1.80
CA VAL A 164 -2.19 14.66 -0.57
C VAL A 164 -1.23 15.66 0.07
N ALA A 165 -0.40 16.34 -0.72
CA ALA A 165 0.50 17.39 -0.22
C ALA A 165 -0.27 18.55 0.43
N ALA A 166 -1.33 19.02 -0.22
CA ALA A 166 -2.20 20.07 0.32
C ALA A 166 -2.83 19.66 1.66
N TYR A 167 -3.32 18.42 1.77
CA TYR A 167 -3.90 17.89 3.00
C TYR A 167 -2.88 17.80 4.14
N ILE A 168 -1.67 17.28 3.85
CA ILE A 168 -0.58 17.19 4.83
C ILE A 168 -0.25 18.57 5.38
N ASN A 169 -0.12 19.58 4.51
CA ASN A 169 0.15 20.97 4.91
C ASN A 169 -0.99 21.56 5.73
N GLN A 170 -2.24 21.38 5.30
CA GLN A 170 -3.42 21.89 6.01
C GLN A 170 -3.57 21.30 7.41
N LYS A 171 -3.21 20.03 7.59
CA LYS A 171 -3.32 19.31 8.87
C LYS A 171 -2.03 19.31 9.68
N HIS A 172 -0.98 19.99 9.23
CA HIS A 172 0.33 20.02 9.87
C HIS A 172 0.88 18.62 10.21
N LEU A 173 0.68 17.67 9.27
CA LEU A 173 1.14 16.29 9.46
C LEU A 173 2.63 16.18 9.14
N TYR A 174 3.34 15.39 9.94
CA TYR A 174 4.77 15.09 9.76
C TYR A 174 5.71 16.30 9.93
N GLU A 175 5.24 17.43 10.41
CA GLU A 175 6.13 18.52 10.81
C GLU A 175 7.05 18.02 11.92
N CYS A 176 8.37 18.13 11.73
CA CYS A 176 9.30 17.99 12.81
C CYS A 176 8.96 19.07 13.84
N GLN A 177 8.67 18.66 15.07
CA GLN A 177 8.72 19.61 16.19
C GLN A 177 10.17 20.01 16.36
N ASP A 178 10.63 20.97 15.56
CA ASP A 178 11.87 21.66 15.79
C ASP A 178 11.76 22.34 17.16
N SER A 179 12.28 21.64 18.15
CA SER A 179 12.52 22.16 19.49
C SER A 179 13.67 23.17 19.43
N THR A 180 13.61 24.12 18.54
CA THR A 180 14.45 25.31 18.61
C THR A 180 13.84 26.24 19.64
N LYS A 181 14.16 25.95 20.90
CA LYS A 181 14.10 26.94 21.97
C LYS A 181 14.82 28.21 21.49
N THR A 182 14.05 29.17 21.05
CA THR A 182 14.50 30.54 20.98
C THR A 182 14.90 30.95 22.39
N LYS A 183 16.19 30.89 22.72
CA LYS A 183 16.74 31.60 23.86
C LYS A 183 16.57 33.08 23.56
N LEU A 184 15.51 33.65 24.09
CA LEU A 184 15.41 35.11 24.25
C LEU A 184 16.57 35.58 25.11
N TYR A 185 17.54 36.18 24.48
CA TYR A 185 18.47 37.05 25.16
C TYR A 185 17.65 38.30 25.58
N GLN A 186 17.46 38.44 26.87
CA GLN A 186 17.10 39.73 27.44
C GLN A 186 18.41 40.49 27.73
N PRO A 187 18.47 41.80 27.44
CA PRO A 187 19.63 42.67 27.72
C PRO A 187 19.80 42.94 29.19
#